data_c818f0c497145a8512d2bb048231144b
#
_entry.id   c818f0c497145a8512d2bb048231144b
#
_cell.length_a   1.000
_cell.length_b   1.000
_cell.length_c   1.000
_cell.angle_alpha   90.00
_cell.angle_beta   90.00
_cell.angle_gamma   90.00
#
_symmetry.space_group_name_H-M   'P 1'
#
loop_
_entity.id
_entity.type
_entity.pdbx_description
1 polymer ?
#
loop_
_entity_poly.entity_id
_entity_poly.type
_entity_poly.pdbx_seq_one_letter_code
_entity_poly.pdbx_strand_id
1 'polypeptide(L)'
;MSAPKNGGITTSSFARGKDFNGVKVYNMYGINVRDDKPALGTEYAYKNGWNSIDKAIDGGAKWISDNFVNHHKYKQNTLYKMRWNPASPGEHQYASDVLWAKHQIPNMKKRFDVFPNAILHVDIPVYEE
;
A
#
# COMPACT_ATOMS: atom_id res chain seq x y z
N MET A 1 -4.47 -4.66 -3.29
CA MET A 1 -5.57 -4.40 -2.33
C MET A 1 -6.91 -4.65 -2.97
N SER A 2 -7.80 -5.29 -2.27
CA SER A 2 -9.17 -5.50 -2.74
C SER A 2 -10.00 -4.23 -2.59
N ALA A 3 -10.79 -3.89 -3.62
CA ALA A 3 -11.71 -2.77 -3.55
C ALA A 3 -12.91 -3.10 -2.65
N PRO A 4 -13.50 -2.11 -1.96
CA PRO A 4 -14.76 -2.30 -1.24
C PRO A 4 -15.88 -2.71 -2.20
N LYS A 5 -16.72 -3.61 -1.75
CA LYS A 5 -17.91 -4.04 -2.50
C LYS A 5 -19.18 -3.53 -1.82
N ASN A 6 -20.21 -3.22 -2.60
CA ASN A 6 -21.54 -2.87 -2.11
C ASN A 6 -21.61 -1.65 -1.16
N GLY A 7 -20.76 -0.64 -1.38
CA GLY A 7 -20.77 0.58 -0.57
C GLY A 7 -20.43 0.39 0.90
N GLY A 8 -20.13 -0.83 1.32
CA GLY A 8 -19.69 -1.15 2.68
C GLY A 8 -18.16 -1.14 2.80
N ILE A 9 -17.66 -1.11 4.01
CA ILE A 9 -16.25 -1.34 4.28
C ILE A 9 -16.00 -2.85 4.16
N THR A 10 -15.62 -3.30 2.97
CA THR A 10 -15.16 -4.67 2.79
C THR A 10 -13.66 -4.71 2.94
N THR A 11 -13.22 -5.37 3.98
CA THR A 11 -11.81 -5.63 4.20
C THR A 11 -11.39 -6.82 3.34
N SER A 12 -10.22 -6.75 2.74
CA SER A 12 -9.67 -7.89 2.01
C SER A 12 -9.47 -9.10 2.95
N SER A 13 -9.45 -10.30 2.39
CA SER A 13 -9.20 -11.51 3.18
C SER A 13 -7.85 -11.46 3.91
N PHE A 14 -6.85 -10.79 3.33
CA PHE A 14 -5.54 -10.60 3.95
C PHE A 14 -5.62 -9.69 5.18
N ALA A 15 -6.46 -8.68 5.14
CA ALA A 15 -6.64 -7.75 6.26
C ALA A 15 -7.51 -8.34 7.37
N ARG A 16 -8.45 -9.24 7.04
CA ARG A 16 -9.24 -9.99 8.03
C ARG A 16 -8.46 -11.10 8.72
N GLY A 17 -7.33 -11.47 8.16
CA GLY A 17 -6.47 -12.53 8.66
C GLY A 17 -6.62 -13.84 7.91
N LYS A 18 -5.51 -14.50 7.71
CA LYS A 18 -5.42 -15.84 7.11
C LYS A 18 -4.55 -16.74 7.98
N ASP A 19 -4.91 -18.00 8.03
CA ASP A 19 -4.12 -18.99 8.78
C ASP A 19 -2.94 -19.48 7.95
N PHE A 20 -1.77 -19.49 8.57
CA PHE A 20 -0.55 -20.07 8.03
C PHE A 20 0.18 -20.82 9.14
N ASN A 21 0.43 -22.11 8.93
CA ASN A 21 1.05 -22.98 9.92
C ASN A 21 0.39 -22.91 11.32
N GLY A 22 -0.94 -22.84 11.36
CA GLY A 22 -1.70 -22.76 12.60
C GLY A 22 -1.69 -21.38 13.28
N VAL A 23 -1.12 -20.36 12.64
CA VAL A 23 -1.08 -19.00 13.17
C VAL A 23 -1.90 -18.09 12.25
N LYS A 24 -2.77 -17.27 12.83
CA LYS A 24 -3.50 -16.26 12.08
C LYS A 24 -2.62 -15.04 11.87
N VAL A 25 -2.41 -14.68 10.59
CA VAL A 25 -1.57 -13.54 10.19
C VAL A 25 -2.35 -12.55 9.36
N TYR A 26 -1.89 -11.32 9.34
CA TYR A 26 -2.58 -10.19 8.70
C TYR A 26 -1.64 -9.47 7.75
N ASN A 27 -2.15 -9.07 6.60
CA ASN A 27 -1.41 -8.26 5.64
C ASN A 27 -2.29 -7.09 5.20
N MET A 28 -2.10 -5.94 5.84
CA MET A 28 -3.00 -4.79 5.70
C MET A 28 -2.82 -4.01 4.40
N TYR A 29 -1.64 -4.11 3.79
CA TYR A 29 -1.28 -3.29 2.62
C TYR A 29 -1.07 -4.11 1.36
N GLY A 30 -1.40 -5.38 1.38
CA GLY A 30 -1.21 -6.27 0.24
C GLY A 30 0.26 -6.48 -0.14
N ILE A 31 1.16 -6.40 0.82
CA ILE A 31 2.60 -6.52 0.59
C ILE A 31 2.94 -7.93 0.14
N ASN A 32 3.67 -8.03 -0.97
CA ASN A 32 4.08 -9.30 -1.57
C ASN A 32 2.92 -10.22 -2.01
N VAL A 33 1.72 -9.67 -2.12
CA VAL A 33 0.57 -10.37 -2.71
C VAL A 33 0.68 -10.28 -4.22
N ARG A 34 0.85 -11.43 -4.87
CA ARG A 34 0.90 -11.52 -6.34
C ARG A 34 -0.39 -12.14 -6.86
N ASP A 35 -0.88 -11.66 -7.98
CA ASP A 35 -2.11 -12.16 -8.61
C ASP A 35 -1.99 -13.65 -8.98
N ASP A 36 -0.79 -14.08 -9.40
CA ASP A 36 -0.50 -15.47 -9.75
C ASP A 36 -0.25 -16.37 -8.53
N LYS A 37 0.18 -15.81 -7.41
CA LYS A 37 0.46 -16.53 -6.16
C LYS A 37 0.06 -15.70 -4.94
N PRO A 38 -1.23 -15.53 -4.64
CA PRO A 38 -1.68 -14.72 -3.49
C PRO A 38 -1.16 -15.23 -2.14
N ALA A 39 -0.93 -16.54 -2.01
CA ALA A 39 -0.42 -17.13 -0.77
C ALA A 39 0.95 -16.60 -0.34
N LEU A 40 1.74 -16.03 -1.25
CA LEU A 40 3.01 -15.40 -0.91
C LEU A 40 2.85 -14.23 0.07
N GLY A 41 1.74 -13.49 -0.03
CA GLY A 41 1.43 -12.42 0.92
C GLY A 41 1.16 -12.92 2.32
N THR A 42 0.50 -14.07 2.46
CA THR A 42 0.27 -14.73 3.75
C THR A 42 1.57 -15.26 4.36
N GLU A 43 2.38 -15.92 3.56
CA GLU A 43 3.70 -16.41 3.98
C GLU A 43 4.60 -15.27 4.42
N TYR A 44 4.61 -14.17 3.67
CA TYR A 44 5.39 -12.97 4.01
C TYR A 44 4.97 -12.40 5.36
N ALA A 45 3.66 -12.28 5.60
CA ALA A 45 3.13 -11.83 6.88
C ALA A 45 3.55 -12.77 8.03
N TYR A 46 3.53 -14.07 7.80
CA TYR A 46 3.99 -15.04 8.79
C TYR A 46 5.48 -14.87 9.12
N LYS A 47 6.33 -14.76 8.11
CA LYS A 47 7.78 -14.59 8.28
C LYS A 47 8.14 -13.28 9.00
N ASN A 48 7.31 -12.25 8.86
CA ASN A 48 7.52 -10.96 9.50
C ASN A 48 6.85 -10.86 10.88
N GLY A 49 6.19 -11.91 11.34
CA GLY A 49 5.54 -11.92 12.64
C GLY A 49 4.29 -11.05 12.73
N TRP A 50 3.60 -10.82 11.62
CA TRP A 50 2.37 -10.01 11.56
C TRP A 50 1.16 -10.80 12.04
N ASN A 51 1.21 -11.25 13.27
CA ASN A 51 0.22 -12.12 13.90
C ASN A 51 -0.83 -11.37 14.73
N SER A 52 -0.86 -10.05 14.63
CA SER A 52 -1.92 -9.19 15.16
C SER A 52 -2.14 -8.02 14.19
N ILE A 53 -3.31 -7.38 14.31
CA ILE A 53 -3.65 -6.23 13.49
C ILE A 53 -2.63 -5.09 13.69
N ASP A 54 -2.27 -4.79 14.94
CA ASP A 54 -1.31 -3.73 15.25
C ASP A 54 0.07 -4.01 14.65
N LYS A 55 0.57 -5.22 14.79
CA LYS A 55 1.85 -5.62 14.19
C LYS A 55 1.84 -5.54 12.67
N ALA A 56 0.73 -5.91 12.05
CA ALA A 56 0.57 -5.82 10.60
C ALA A 56 0.50 -4.38 10.10
N ILE A 57 -0.18 -3.50 10.83
CA ILE A 57 -0.25 -2.07 10.50
C ILE A 57 1.14 -1.43 10.63
N ASP A 58 1.80 -1.61 11.75
CA ASP A 58 3.11 -0.99 12.01
C ASP A 58 4.18 -1.55 11.09
N GLY A 59 4.26 -2.87 10.96
CA GLY A 59 5.24 -3.53 10.11
C GLY A 59 5.04 -3.24 8.64
N GLY A 60 3.80 -3.22 8.18
CA GLY A 60 3.46 -2.86 6.81
C GLY A 60 3.76 -1.40 6.47
N ALA A 61 3.43 -0.48 7.38
CA ALA A 61 3.73 0.94 7.20
C ALA A 61 5.24 1.17 7.15
N LYS A 62 6.02 0.51 8.01
CA LYS A 62 7.48 0.56 7.98
C LYS A 62 8.02 0.05 6.65
N TRP A 63 7.50 -1.07 6.17
CA TRP A 63 7.92 -1.64 4.90
C TRP A 63 7.68 -0.67 3.73
N ILE A 64 6.50 -0.05 3.67
CA ILE A 64 6.17 0.94 2.63
C ILE A 64 7.07 2.17 2.74
N SER A 65 7.31 2.65 3.95
CA SER A 65 8.23 3.76 4.19
C SER A 65 9.64 3.46 3.66
N ASP A 66 10.20 2.31 4.03
CA ASP A 66 11.57 1.96 3.69
C ASP A 66 11.75 1.64 2.21
N ASN A 67 10.76 1.01 1.59
CA ASN A 67 10.86 0.53 0.20
C ASN A 67 10.32 1.51 -0.84
N PHE A 68 9.51 2.48 -0.45
CA PHE A 68 8.93 3.46 -1.37
C PHE A 68 9.20 4.90 -0.95
N VAL A 69 8.59 5.35 0.13
CA VAL A 69 8.58 6.78 0.52
C VAL A 69 9.98 7.31 0.77
N ASN A 70 10.77 6.57 1.54
CA ASN A 70 12.14 6.94 1.93
C ASN A 70 13.21 6.11 1.22
N HIS A 71 12.84 5.43 0.12
CA HIS A 71 13.79 4.65 -0.65
C HIS A 71 14.92 5.56 -1.17
N HIS A 72 16.18 5.17 -0.90
CA HIS A 72 17.35 6.00 -1.19
C HIS A 72 17.50 6.39 -2.67
N LYS A 73 17.07 5.51 -3.57
CA LYS A 73 17.17 5.72 -5.03
C LYS A 73 15.91 6.32 -5.62
N TYR A 74 14.74 5.79 -5.27
CA TYR A 74 13.50 6.13 -5.96
C TYR A 74 12.66 7.21 -5.26
N LYS A 75 12.72 7.31 -3.93
CA LYS A 75 12.00 8.32 -3.14
C LYS A 75 10.57 8.52 -3.61
N GLN A 76 9.79 7.44 -3.60
CA GLN A 76 8.41 7.43 -4.10
C GLN A 76 7.44 7.93 -3.03
N ASN A 77 7.51 9.20 -2.73
CA ASN A 77 6.81 9.85 -1.62
C ASN A 77 5.48 10.50 -2.02
N THR A 78 4.97 10.22 -3.20
CA THR A 78 3.63 10.61 -3.65
C THR A 78 2.92 9.41 -4.25
N LEU A 79 1.59 9.47 -4.34
CA LEU A 79 0.81 8.39 -4.98
C LEU A 79 1.24 8.18 -6.44
N TYR A 80 1.46 9.25 -7.16
CA TYR A 80 1.93 9.17 -8.55
C TYR A 80 3.28 8.47 -8.65
N LYS A 81 4.25 8.86 -7.82
CA LYS A 81 5.58 8.25 -7.81
C LYS A 81 5.54 6.78 -7.39
N MET A 82 4.67 6.41 -6.46
CA MET A 82 4.49 5.01 -6.05
C MET A 82 3.96 4.15 -7.22
N ARG A 83 3.02 4.68 -7.99
CA ARG A 83 2.45 3.95 -9.13
C ARG A 83 3.39 3.91 -10.34
N TRP A 84 4.00 5.01 -10.69
CA TRP A 84 4.70 5.16 -11.96
C TRP A 84 6.23 5.16 -11.87
N ASN A 85 6.78 5.45 -10.70
CA ASN A 85 8.22 5.52 -10.46
C ASN A 85 8.98 6.32 -11.55
N PRO A 86 8.87 7.65 -11.57
CA PRO A 86 9.52 8.46 -12.61
C PRO A 86 11.05 8.32 -12.64
N ALA A 87 11.68 7.95 -11.53
CA ALA A 87 13.12 7.72 -11.47
C ALA A 87 13.56 6.47 -12.26
N SER A 88 12.66 5.51 -12.45
CA SER A 88 12.90 4.29 -13.26
C SER A 88 11.57 3.77 -13.80
N PRO A 89 11.06 4.34 -14.90
CA PRO A 89 9.74 3.98 -15.43
C PRO A 89 9.64 2.49 -15.76
N GLY A 90 8.53 1.89 -15.33
CA GLY A 90 8.26 0.47 -15.52
C GLY A 90 8.81 -0.44 -14.42
N GLU A 91 9.60 0.09 -13.49
CA GLU A 91 10.18 -0.67 -12.39
C GLU A 91 9.65 -0.19 -11.03
N HIS A 92 9.69 -1.08 -10.03
CA HIS A 92 9.40 -0.77 -8.63
C HIS A 92 8.07 -0.01 -8.45
N GLN A 93 7.02 -0.50 -9.06
CA GLN A 93 5.68 0.08 -8.97
C GLN A 93 4.90 -0.59 -7.85
N TYR A 94 4.23 0.22 -7.01
CA TYR A 94 3.47 -0.27 -5.86
C TYR A 94 2.23 -1.07 -6.26
N ALA A 95 1.58 -0.70 -7.34
CA ALA A 95 0.34 -1.32 -7.81
C ALA A 95 0.34 -1.46 -9.33
N SER A 96 -0.40 -2.45 -9.84
CA SER A 96 -0.58 -2.69 -11.27
C SER A 96 -1.76 -1.91 -11.87
N ASP A 97 -2.74 -1.51 -11.06
CA ASP A 97 -3.88 -0.73 -11.52
C ASP A 97 -3.43 0.65 -12.02
N VAL A 98 -3.68 0.95 -13.30
CA VAL A 98 -3.32 2.24 -13.92
C VAL A 98 -3.97 3.43 -13.22
N LEU A 99 -5.14 3.23 -12.62
CA LEU A 99 -5.88 4.28 -11.91
C LEU A 99 -5.68 4.23 -10.39
N TRP A 100 -4.72 3.44 -9.91
CA TRP A 100 -4.51 3.26 -8.47
C TRP A 100 -4.37 4.58 -7.72
N ALA A 101 -3.53 5.49 -8.21
CA ALA A 101 -3.32 6.79 -7.57
C ALA A 101 -4.63 7.59 -7.48
N LYS A 102 -5.41 7.60 -8.56
CA LYS A 102 -6.71 8.27 -8.59
C LYS A 102 -7.70 7.64 -7.60
N HIS A 103 -7.71 6.32 -7.51
CA HIS A 103 -8.61 5.58 -6.61
C HIS A 103 -8.30 5.84 -5.13
N GLN A 104 -7.08 6.26 -4.78
CA GLN A 104 -6.70 6.58 -3.40
C GLN A 104 -7.13 7.98 -2.95
N ILE A 105 -7.44 8.89 -3.88
CA ILE A 105 -7.71 10.30 -3.57
C ILE A 105 -8.85 10.50 -2.58
N PRO A 106 -10.02 9.84 -2.71
CA PRO A 106 -11.11 10.03 -1.75
C PRO A 106 -10.73 9.66 -0.32
N ASN A 107 -9.95 8.61 -0.14
CA ASN A 107 -9.49 8.18 1.17
C ASN A 107 -8.46 9.16 1.77
N MET A 108 -7.56 9.67 0.94
CA MET A 108 -6.61 10.69 1.37
C MET A 108 -7.31 11.98 1.78
N LYS A 109 -8.28 12.42 0.99
CA LYS A 109 -9.07 13.62 1.29
C LYS A 109 -9.74 13.52 2.65
N LYS A 110 -10.37 12.38 2.95
CA LYS A 110 -10.98 12.16 4.27
C LYS A 110 -9.99 12.30 5.40
N ARG A 111 -8.76 11.84 5.25
CA ARG A 111 -7.71 11.95 6.26
C ARG A 111 -7.24 13.39 6.41
N PHE A 112 -7.07 14.13 5.34
CA PHE A 112 -6.68 15.53 5.38
C PHE A 112 -7.77 16.41 5.98
N ASP A 113 -9.03 16.10 5.74
CA ASP A 113 -10.17 16.83 6.33
C ASP A 113 -10.20 16.75 7.87
N VAL A 114 -9.61 15.70 8.45
CA VAL A 114 -9.45 15.57 9.92
C VAL A 114 -8.35 16.49 10.46
N PHE A 115 -7.40 16.89 9.62
CA PHE A 115 -6.26 17.72 9.98
C PHE A 115 -6.25 19.02 9.16
N PRO A 116 -7.19 19.96 9.44
CA PRO A 116 -7.37 21.15 8.59
C PRO A 116 -6.16 22.09 8.56
N ASN A 117 -5.28 22.01 9.55
CA ASN A 117 -4.08 22.84 9.64
C ASN A 117 -2.82 22.14 9.12
N ALA A 118 -2.95 20.97 8.51
CA ALA A 118 -1.82 20.24 7.95
C ALA A 118 -1.24 21.01 6.74
N ILE A 119 0.08 21.09 6.69
CA ILE A 119 0.80 21.64 5.53
C ILE A 119 0.89 20.56 4.48
N LEU A 120 0.38 20.85 3.27
CA LEU A 120 0.41 19.94 2.13
C LEU A 120 1.53 20.33 1.19
N HIS A 121 2.40 19.36 0.87
CA HIS A 121 3.35 19.46 -0.21
C HIS A 121 2.77 18.74 -1.44
N VAL A 122 2.63 19.46 -2.56
CA VAL A 122 2.02 18.91 -3.77
C VAL A 122 3.05 18.90 -4.88
N ASP A 123 3.29 17.72 -5.45
CA ASP A 123 4.11 17.53 -6.62
C ASP A 123 3.21 17.40 -7.85
N ILE A 124 3.44 18.22 -8.86
CA ILE A 124 2.69 18.17 -10.12
C ILE A 124 3.62 17.60 -11.19
N PRO A 125 3.32 16.36 -11.68
CA PRO A 125 4.14 15.78 -12.74
C PRO A 125 3.99 16.57 -14.05
N VAL A 126 5.11 16.85 -14.67
CA VAL A 126 5.17 17.53 -15.98
C VAL A 126 5.93 16.61 -16.93
N TYR A 127 5.36 16.37 -18.10
CA TYR A 127 5.98 15.56 -19.13
C TYR A 127 6.75 16.43 -20.10
N GLU A 128 7.97 16.02 -20.42
CA GLU A 128 8.74 16.66 -21.49
C GLU A 128 8.20 16.19 -22.84
N GLU A 129 8.10 17.11 -23.78
CA GLU A 129 7.69 16.83 -25.17
C GLU A 129 8.84 16.18 -25.98
#